data_768af9408961b96ed36f2b77c53582ac
#
_entry.id   768af9408961b96ed36f2b77c53582ac
#
_cell.length_a   1.000
_cell.length_b   1.000
_cell.length_c   1.000
_cell.angle_alpha   90.00
_cell.angle_beta   90.00
_cell.angle_gamma   90.00
#
_symmetry.space_group_name_H-M   'P 1'
#
loop_
_entity.id
_entity.type
_entity.pdbx_description
1 polymer ?
#
loop_
_entity_poly.entity_id
_entity_poly.type
_entity_poly.pdbx_seq_one_letter_code
_entity_poly.pdbx_strand_id
1 'polypeptide(L)'
;MVDKPNPDQRPESDYSRQTVKRGGLRTGYTTGSCAAAAAKAATQSLLTGESVGQSTIQLPVGRSVTFEIHRCQTSDDGSKVTCSVIKDGGDDPDVTHGAEICVTVYRDPNFADKVRIAGGIGVGTVTRPGVGIEVGEPAVTRVPRRMIIDSGNEAATTHGLPSETGLVVEISVPNGEEIAEKTTNSRLG
;
A
#
# COMPACT_ATOMS: atom_id res chain seq x y z
N MET A 1 -20.53 7.14 34.02
CA MET A 1 -20.25 6.30 32.86
C MET A 1 -19.20 7.03 32.05
N VAL A 2 -17.93 6.65 32.16
CA VAL A 2 -16.83 7.37 31.49
C VAL A 2 -16.72 6.77 30.08
N ASP A 3 -16.99 7.60 29.09
CA ASP A 3 -16.90 7.27 27.67
C ASP A 3 -15.47 6.84 27.34
N LYS A 4 -15.28 5.60 26.91
CA LYS A 4 -13.97 5.13 26.45
C LYS A 4 -13.70 5.76 25.09
N PRO A 5 -12.54 6.41 24.90
CA PRO A 5 -12.19 7.01 23.62
C PRO A 5 -12.17 5.93 22.52
N ASN A 6 -12.83 6.23 21.41
CA ASN A 6 -12.84 5.42 20.21
C ASN A 6 -11.39 5.21 19.71
N PRO A 7 -10.91 3.96 19.56
CA PRO A 7 -9.55 3.68 19.10
C PRO A 7 -9.24 4.21 17.68
N ASP A 8 -10.28 4.54 16.90
CA ASP A 8 -10.14 5.14 15.56
C ASP A 8 -9.89 6.67 15.58
N GLN A 9 -9.97 7.31 16.76
CA GLN A 9 -9.71 8.74 16.93
C GLN A 9 -8.30 9.03 17.43
N ARG A 10 -7.30 8.25 17.06
CA ARG A 10 -5.91 8.69 17.25
C ARG A 10 -5.67 9.93 16.39
N PRO A 11 -5.19 11.04 16.99
CA PRO A 11 -4.99 12.29 16.27
C PRO A 11 -3.99 12.08 15.13
N GLU A 12 -4.26 12.73 14.00
CA GLU A 12 -3.38 12.74 12.79
C GLU A 12 -1.92 13.12 13.10
N SER A 13 -1.65 13.69 14.28
CA SER A 13 -0.32 14.02 14.78
C SER A 13 0.63 12.83 14.95
N ASP A 14 0.11 11.59 15.03
CA ASP A 14 0.97 10.40 15.16
C ASP A 14 1.64 10.00 13.82
N TYR A 15 1.06 10.43 12.68
CA TYR A 15 1.62 10.22 11.36
C TYR A 15 2.64 11.30 10.95
N SER A 16 2.55 12.50 11.55
CA SER A 16 3.50 13.59 11.30
C SER A 16 4.90 13.31 11.89
N ARG A 17 4.99 12.36 12.82
CA ARG A 17 6.26 11.99 13.48
C ARG A 17 7.24 11.24 12.57
N GLN A 18 6.79 10.69 11.43
CA GLN A 18 7.65 9.96 10.51
C GLN A 18 8.54 10.85 9.63
N THR A 19 8.42 12.16 9.72
CA THR A 19 9.15 13.09 8.84
C THR A 19 10.00 14.14 9.56
N VAL A 20 10.08 14.11 10.89
CA VAL A 20 10.89 15.08 11.65
C VAL A 20 12.20 14.43 12.05
N LYS A 21 13.32 14.95 11.54
CA LYS A 21 14.68 14.65 12.03
C LYS A 21 14.75 14.92 13.53
N ARG A 22 14.60 13.91 14.35
CA ARG A 22 14.99 13.93 15.75
C ARG A 22 16.39 13.36 15.85
N GLY A 23 17.36 14.21 16.18
CA GLY A 23 18.69 13.75 16.55
C GLY A 23 19.56 13.17 15.41
N GLY A 24 19.34 13.56 14.15
CA GLY A 24 20.17 13.11 13.03
C GLY A 24 19.79 11.76 12.42
N LEU A 25 18.75 11.09 12.90
CA LEU A 25 18.27 9.82 12.34
C LEU A 25 17.59 10.03 10.96
N ARG A 26 17.87 9.09 10.03
CA ARG A 26 17.25 9.04 8.70
C ARG A 26 15.84 8.47 8.81
N THR A 27 14.86 9.21 8.30
CA THR A 27 13.46 8.78 8.27
C THR A 27 13.24 7.74 7.17
N GLY A 28 12.55 6.64 7.52
CA GLY A 28 12.10 5.62 6.58
C GLY A 28 10.68 5.82 6.08
N TYR A 29 10.22 4.88 5.26
CA TYR A 29 8.89 4.83 4.69
C TYR A 29 8.09 3.65 5.22
N THR A 30 6.77 3.82 5.30
CA THR A 30 5.87 2.74 5.74
C THR A 30 5.62 1.73 4.61
N THR A 31 5.23 0.51 4.97
CA THR A 31 4.75 -0.50 4.01
C THR A 31 3.60 0.05 3.16
N GLY A 32 2.70 0.83 3.77
CA GLY A 32 1.57 1.45 3.07
C GLY A 32 1.99 2.46 2.00
N SER A 33 3.02 3.28 2.25
CA SER A 33 3.53 4.22 1.25
C SER A 33 4.23 3.51 0.09
N CYS A 34 4.98 2.43 0.37
CA CYS A 34 5.59 1.59 -0.66
C CYS A 34 4.51 0.93 -1.53
N ALA A 35 3.46 0.37 -0.91
CA ALA A 35 2.34 -0.23 -1.63
C ALA A 35 1.58 0.80 -2.48
N ALA A 36 1.38 2.03 -1.98
CA ALA A 36 0.73 3.11 -2.75
C ALA A 36 1.54 3.51 -3.99
N ALA A 37 2.87 3.62 -3.85
CA ALA A 37 3.76 3.91 -4.97
C ALA A 37 3.76 2.78 -6.02
N ALA A 38 3.83 1.53 -5.57
CA ALA A 38 3.76 0.36 -6.45
C ALA A 38 2.39 0.26 -7.15
N ALA A 39 1.28 0.56 -6.45
CA ALA A 39 -0.07 0.57 -7.02
C ALA A 39 -0.22 1.62 -8.12
N LYS A 40 0.28 2.83 -7.88
CA LYS A 40 0.28 3.90 -8.89
C LYS A 40 1.06 3.50 -10.13
N ALA A 41 2.28 2.98 -9.95
CA ALA A 41 3.13 2.53 -11.05
C ALA A 41 2.51 1.37 -11.83
N ALA A 42 1.96 0.37 -11.14
CA ALA A 42 1.32 -0.77 -11.79
C ALA A 42 0.05 -0.37 -12.56
N THR A 43 -0.75 0.56 -12.01
CA THR A 43 -1.91 1.11 -12.70
C THR A 43 -1.49 1.89 -13.96
N GLN A 44 -0.51 2.77 -13.86
CA GLN A 44 0.04 3.49 -15.00
C GLN A 44 0.52 2.51 -16.08
N SER A 45 1.37 1.55 -15.71
CA SER A 45 1.91 0.57 -16.65
C SER A 45 0.81 -0.28 -17.32
N LEU A 46 -0.23 -0.69 -16.57
CA LEU A 46 -1.38 -1.44 -17.10
C LEU A 46 -2.15 -0.65 -18.16
N LEU A 47 -2.22 0.67 -18.02
CA LEU A 47 -3.00 1.55 -18.91
C LEU A 47 -2.19 2.04 -20.10
N THR A 48 -0.89 2.27 -19.93
CA THR A 48 -0.02 2.78 -21.01
C THR A 48 0.72 1.68 -21.77
N GLY A 49 0.89 0.49 -21.19
CA GLY A 49 1.74 -0.57 -21.73
C GLY A 49 3.24 -0.32 -21.54
N GLU A 50 3.62 0.76 -20.86
CA GLU A 50 5.02 1.16 -20.63
C GLU A 50 5.49 0.74 -19.23
N SER A 51 6.75 0.34 -19.12
CA SER A 51 7.36 0.06 -17.82
C SER A 51 7.65 1.36 -17.07
N VAL A 52 7.34 1.39 -15.76
CA VAL A 52 7.49 2.55 -14.88
C VAL A 52 8.67 2.32 -13.95
N GLY A 53 9.69 3.20 -13.99
CA GLY A 53 10.87 3.12 -13.14
C GLY A 53 10.78 3.93 -11.84
N GLN A 54 9.90 4.91 -11.77
CA GLN A 54 9.70 5.78 -10.59
C GLN A 54 8.24 6.13 -10.41
N SER A 55 7.79 6.30 -9.16
CA SER A 55 6.42 6.70 -8.84
C SER A 55 6.39 7.73 -7.73
N THR A 56 5.74 8.87 -7.97
CA THR A 56 5.58 9.94 -7.00
C THR A 56 4.18 9.88 -6.39
N ILE A 57 4.10 9.83 -5.08
CA ILE A 57 2.84 9.82 -4.32
C ILE A 57 2.78 10.98 -3.32
N GLN A 58 1.57 11.31 -2.89
CA GLN A 58 1.33 12.23 -1.77
C GLN A 58 1.28 11.43 -0.46
N LEU A 59 2.09 11.82 0.52
CA LEU A 59 1.99 11.31 1.88
C LEU A 59 0.87 12.05 2.65
N PRO A 60 0.28 11.44 3.70
CA PRO A 60 -0.76 12.06 4.52
C PRO A 60 -0.36 13.40 5.14
N VAL A 61 0.93 13.64 5.30
CA VAL A 61 1.51 14.89 5.83
C VAL A 61 1.62 16.00 4.76
N GLY A 62 1.04 15.81 3.56
CA GLY A 62 1.04 16.80 2.49
C GLY A 62 2.36 16.92 1.71
N ARG A 63 3.28 15.96 1.83
CA ARG A 63 4.54 15.92 1.07
C ARG A 63 4.47 14.93 -0.08
N SER A 64 4.99 15.34 -1.23
CA SER A 64 5.27 14.42 -2.34
C SER A 64 6.57 13.67 -2.08
N VAL A 65 6.57 12.37 -2.36
CA VAL A 65 7.76 11.51 -2.30
C VAL A 65 7.81 10.64 -3.55
N THR A 66 8.99 10.55 -4.15
CA THR A 66 9.26 9.67 -5.29
C THR A 66 9.93 8.40 -4.80
N PHE A 67 9.38 7.27 -5.23
CA PHE A 67 9.89 5.93 -4.97
C PHE A 67 10.49 5.36 -6.24
N GLU A 68 11.63 4.70 -6.12
CA GLU A 68 12.17 3.83 -7.16
C GLU A 68 11.31 2.56 -7.23
N ILE A 69 10.92 2.18 -8.44
CA ILE A 69 10.22 0.93 -8.71
C ILE A 69 11.27 -0.15 -8.97
N HIS A 70 11.34 -1.12 -8.07
CA HIS A 70 12.31 -2.21 -8.14
C HIS A 70 12.03 -3.17 -9.30
N ARG A 71 10.76 -3.52 -9.51
CA ARG A 71 10.27 -4.33 -10.63
C ARG A 71 8.98 -3.75 -11.19
N CYS A 72 8.82 -3.87 -12.51
CA CYS A 72 7.57 -3.57 -13.19
C CYS A 72 7.42 -4.62 -14.31
N GLN A 73 6.52 -5.57 -14.11
CA GLN A 73 6.37 -6.75 -14.97
C GLN A 73 4.91 -6.91 -15.40
N THR A 74 4.71 -7.09 -16.68
CA THR A 74 3.40 -7.40 -17.27
C THR A 74 3.29 -8.92 -17.43
N SER A 75 2.11 -9.48 -17.13
CA SER A 75 1.82 -10.90 -17.40
C SER A 75 1.86 -11.19 -18.90
N ASP A 76 2.10 -12.46 -19.28
CA ASP A 76 2.24 -12.88 -20.68
C ASP A 76 1.02 -12.53 -21.53
N ASP A 77 -0.16 -12.53 -20.94
CA ASP A 77 -1.43 -12.18 -21.59
C ASP A 77 -1.74 -10.68 -21.57
N GLY A 78 -0.87 -9.86 -20.96
CA GLY A 78 -1.06 -8.42 -20.82
C GLY A 78 -2.18 -7.98 -19.85
N SER A 79 -2.84 -8.92 -19.19
CA SER A 79 -4.01 -8.63 -18.36
C SER A 79 -3.69 -8.06 -16.97
N LYS A 80 -2.46 -8.27 -16.50
CA LYS A 80 -2.00 -7.88 -15.16
C LYS A 80 -0.63 -7.23 -15.23
N VAL A 81 -0.40 -6.26 -14.33
CA VAL A 81 0.93 -5.68 -14.11
C VAL A 81 1.28 -5.78 -12.64
N THR A 82 2.48 -6.25 -12.35
CA THR A 82 3.06 -6.28 -11.01
C THR A 82 4.21 -5.30 -10.91
N CYS A 83 4.11 -4.31 -10.04
CA CYS A 83 5.22 -3.45 -9.66
C CYS A 83 5.61 -3.70 -8.21
N SER A 84 6.86 -3.44 -7.86
CA SER A 84 7.33 -3.57 -6.48
C SER A 84 8.25 -2.44 -6.06
N VAL A 85 8.30 -2.22 -4.75
CA VAL A 85 9.20 -1.27 -4.06
C VAL A 85 9.93 -2.01 -2.95
N ILE A 86 11.24 -1.82 -2.84
CA ILE A 86 12.00 -2.28 -1.67
C ILE A 86 11.82 -1.25 -0.55
N LYS A 87 11.26 -1.70 0.56
CA LYS A 87 10.99 -0.81 1.69
C LYS A 87 12.26 -0.36 2.37
N ASP A 88 12.47 0.95 2.41
CA ASP A 88 13.48 1.58 3.24
C ASP A 88 12.86 2.04 4.57
N GLY A 89 13.17 1.36 5.66
CA GLY A 89 12.71 1.68 7.01
C GLY A 89 13.48 2.83 7.67
N GLY A 90 14.48 3.40 7.01
CA GLY A 90 15.36 4.39 7.63
C GLY A 90 16.26 3.77 8.71
N ASP A 91 16.54 4.54 9.75
CA ASP A 91 17.33 4.10 10.90
C ASP A 91 16.46 3.51 12.03
N ASP A 92 15.15 3.34 11.79
CA ASP A 92 14.24 2.69 12.72
C ASP A 92 14.44 1.16 12.65
N PRO A 93 14.55 0.43 13.77
CA PRO A 93 14.64 -1.04 13.79
C PRO A 93 13.30 -1.69 13.40
N ASP A 94 12.91 -1.54 12.16
CA ASP A 94 11.68 -2.09 11.59
C ASP A 94 11.98 -3.43 10.90
N VAL A 95 11.32 -4.49 11.35
CA VAL A 95 11.46 -5.85 10.79
C VAL A 95 11.11 -5.92 9.30
N THR A 96 10.37 -4.93 8.79
CA THR A 96 10.02 -4.82 7.36
C THR A 96 11.03 -4.04 6.53
N HIS A 97 12.15 -3.57 7.12
CA HIS A 97 13.24 -2.95 6.36
C HIS A 97 13.81 -3.96 5.34
N GLY A 98 13.96 -3.54 4.10
CA GLY A 98 14.43 -4.40 3.00
C GLY A 98 13.36 -5.34 2.42
N ALA A 99 12.15 -5.38 2.99
CA ALA A 99 11.07 -6.17 2.42
C ALA A 99 10.66 -5.66 1.04
N GLU A 100 10.41 -6.57 0.11
CA GLU A 100 9.82 -6.25 -1.18
C GLU A 100 8.30 -6.16 -1.05
N ILE A 101 7.75 -4.99 -1.33
CA ILE A 101 6.31 -4.74 -1.33
C ILE A 101 5.82 -4.78 -2.77
N CYS A 102 5.12 -5.83 -3.12
CA CYS A 102 4.59 -6.07 -4.46
C CYS A 102 3.13 -5.65 -4.54
N VAL A 103 2.75 -5.09 -5.68
CA VAL A 103 1.36 -4.80 -6.01
C VAL A 103 1.08 -5.26 -7.44
N THR A 104 0.08 -6.11 -7.58
CA THR A 104 -0.45 -6.55 -8.87
C THR A 104 -1.77 -5.85 -9.15
N VAL A 105 -1.87 -5.19 -10.31
CA VAL A 105 -3.08 -4.49 -10.75
C VAL A 105 -3.64 -5.16 -11.99
N TYR A 106 -4.96 -5.35 -11.99
CA TYR A 106 -5.71 -5.87 -13.13
C TYR A 106 -7.13 -5.28 -13.18
N ARG A 107 -7.76 -5.34 -14.36
CA ARG A 107 -9.12 -4.84 -14.55
C ARG A 107 -10.14 -5.85 -14.06
N ASP A 108 -11.22 -5.35 -13.44
CA ASP A 108 -12.39 -6.16 -13.10
C ASP A 108 -13.63 -5.53 -13.74
N PRO A 109 -14.17 -6.12 -14.82
CA PRO A 109 -15.34 -5.58 -15.52
C PRO A 109 -16.64 -5.67 -14.71
N ASN A 110 -16.68 -6.48 -13.65
CA ASN A 110 -17.83 -6.63 -12.77
C ASN A 110 -17.86 -5.59 -11.64
N PHE A 111 -16.88 -4.71 -11.60
CA PHE A 111 -16.69 -3.73 -10.54
C PHE A 111 -16.35 -2.36 -11.13
N ALA A 112 -17.37 -1.53 -11.38
CA ALA A 112 -17.19 -0.24 -12.03
C ALA A 112 -16.75 0.87 -11.06
N ASP A 113 -16.05 1.87 -11.58
CA ASP A 113 -15.71 3.15 -10.94
C ASP A 113 -14.91 3.09 -9.64
N LYS A 114 -14.23 1.97 -9.33
CA LYS A 114 -13.57 1.82 -8.04
C LYS A 114 -12.26 1.08 -8.13
N VAL A 115 -11.38 1.40 -7.17
CA VAL A 115 -10.21 0.61 -6.85
C VAL A 115 -10.56 -0.29 -5.65
N ARG A 116 -10.45 -1.60 -5.83
CA ARG A 116 -10.64 -2.60 -4.78
C ARG A 116 -9.29 -3.17 -4.36
N ILE A 117 -9.07 -3.27 -3.05
CA ILE A 117 -7.86 -3.89 -2.50
C ILE A 117 -8.11 -5.36 -2.26
N ALA A 118 -7.15 -6.19 -2.67
CA ALA A 118 -7.07 -7.61 -2.37
C ALA A 118 -5.77 -7.93 -1.63
N GLY A 119 -5.79 -8.95 -0.79
CA GLY A 119 -4.60 -9.50 -0.14
C GLY A 119 -4.06 -10.68 -0.95
N GLY A 120 -2.77 -10.64 -1.26
CA GLY A 120 -2.02 -11.73 -1.85
C GLY A 120 -1.09 -12.39 -0.84
N ILE A 121 0.01 -12.98 -1.33
CA ILE A 121 0.98 -13.72 -0.52
C ILE A 121 1.55 -12.82 0.59
N GLY A 122 1.61 -13.33 1.82
CA GLY A 122 2.19 -12.65 2.98
C GLY A 122 1.38 -11.46 3.49
N VAL A 123 0.14 -11.27 3.02
CA VAL A 123 -0.80 -10.28 3.56
C VAL A 123 -1.88 -11.00 4.36
N GLY A 124 -1.94 -10.71 5.65
CA GLY A 124 -2.91 -11.33 6.56
C GLY A 124 -4.36 -10.96 6.22
N THR A 125 -5.29 -11.82 6.61
CA THR A 125 -6.74 -11.58 6.53
C THR A 125 -7.29 -11.35 7.93
N VAL A 126 -8.19 -10.38 8.08
CA VAL A 126 -8.83 -10.10 9.37
C VAL A 126 -9.76 -11.26 9.75
N THR A 127 -9.46 -11.91 10.85
CA THR A 127 -10.23 -13.07 11.36
C THR A 127 -11.15 -12.74 12.52
N ARG A 128 -10.99 -11.56 13.16
CA ARG A 128 -11.77 -11.13 14.33
C ARG A 128 -12.18 -9.66 14.21
N PRO A 129 -13.38 -9.29 14.67
CA PRO A 129 -13.82 -7.91 14.69
C PRO A 129 -13.02 -7.08 15.70
N GLY A 130 -13.01 -5.74 15.53
CA GLY A 130 -12.45 -4.80 16.51
C GLY A 130 -11.17 -4.09 16.09
N VAL A 131 -10.69 -4.30 14.87
CA VAL A 131 -9.52 -3.60 14.31
C VAL A 131 -9.89 -2.52 13.28
N GLY A 132 -11.18 -2.17 13.16
CA GLY A 132 -11.66 -1.16 12.20
C GLY A 132 -11.63 -1.63 10.74
N ILE A 133 -11.49 -2.93 10.51
CA ILE A 133 -11.52 -3.59 9.20
C ILE A 133 -12.50 -4.76 9.33
N GLU A 134 -13.29 -5.03 8.30
CA GLU A 134 -14.26 -6.12 8.30
C GLU A 134 -13.56 -7.49 8.28
N VAL A 135 -14.20 -8.47 8.93
CA VAL A 135 -13.71 -9.85 8.92
C VAL A 135 -13.75 -10.40 7.48
N GLY A 136 -12.68 -11.03 7.05
CA GLY A 136 -12.48 -11.52 5.69
C GLY A 136 -11.75 -10.55 4.77
N GLU A 137 -11.61 -9.27 5.15
CA GLU A 137 -10.85 -8.28 4.40
C GLU A 137 -9.34 -8.39 4.64
N PRO A 138 -8.50 -7.95 3.67
CA PRO A 138 -7.06 -7.85 3.87
C PRO A 138 -6.72 -6.95 5.05
N ALA A 139 -5.74 -7.36 5.86
CA ALA A 139 -5.28 -6.65 7.06
C ALA A 139 -4.52 -5.35 6.71
N VAL A 140 -5.10 -4.53 5.84
CA VAL A 140 -4.60 -3.22 5.43
C VAL A 140 -5.38 -2.13 6.15
N THR A 141 -4.75 -1.46 7.11
CA THR A 141 -5.38 -0.44 7.93
C THR A 141 -5.83 0.78 7.11
N ARG A 142 -6.70 1.61 7.71
CA ARG A 142 -7.42 2.70 7.02
C ARG A 142 -6.52 3.65 6.22
N VAL A 143 -5.41 4.11 6.80
CA VAL A 143 -4.53 5.09 6.15
C VAL A 143 -3.79 4.50 4.95
N PRO A 144 -3.07 3.37 5.06
CA PRO A 144 -2.53 2.66 3.90
C PRO A 144 -3.58 2.36 2.83
N ARG A 145 -4.76 1.86 3.22
CA ARG A 145 -5.86 1.56 2.30
C ARG A 145 -6.25 2.79 1.48
N ARG A 146 -6.43 3.93 2.13
CA ARG A 146 -6.75 5.20 1.47
C ARG A 146 -5.65 5.63 0.51
N MET A 147 -4.38 5.62 0.96
CA MET A 147 -3.24 6.01 0.12
C MET A 147 -3.14 5.15 -1.15
N ILE A 148 -3.35 3.84 -1.05
CA ILE A 148 -3.31 2.92 -2.17
C ILE A 148 -4.45 3.22 -3.15
N ILE A 149 -5.67 3.39 -2.65
CA ILE A 149 -6.85 3.72 -3.46
C ILE A 149 -6.67 5.07 -4.15
N ASP A 150 -6.27 6.10 -3.43
CA ASP A 150 -6.08 7.44 -3.99
C ASP A 150 -4.98 7.44 -5.08
N SER A 151 -3.87 6.71 -4.85
CA SER A 151 -2.78 6.57 -5.83
C SER A 151 -3.20 5.80 -7.08
N GLY A 152 -3.97 4.73 -6.93
CA GLY A 152 -4.55 3.98 -8.04
C GLY A 152 -5.54 4.81 -8.85
N ASN A 153 -6.44 5.53 -8.18
CA ASN A 153 -7.42 6.41 -8.82
C ASN A 153 -6.75 7.59 -9.55
N GLU A 154 -5.70 8.18 -8.97
CA GLU A 154 -4.94 9.24 -9.62
C GLU A 154 -4.33 8.75 -10.94
N ALA A 155 -3.68 7.58 -10.93
CA ALA A 155 -3.12 6.99 -12.15
C ALA A 155 -4.21 6.62 -13.16
N ALA A 156 -5.32 6.03 -12.70
CA ALA A 156 -6.46 5.66 -13.53
C ALA A 156 -7.07 6.88 -14.24
N THR A 157 -7.26 7.97 -13.51
CA THR A 157 -7.77 9.23 -14.06
C THR A 157 -6.79 9.86 -15.05
N THR A 158 -5.50 9.90 -14.69
CA THR A 158 -4.45 10.51 -15.52
C THR A 158 -4.29 9.79 -16.85
N HIS A 159 -4.43 8.46 -16.86
CA HIS A 159 -4.19 7.62 -18.04
C HIS A 159 -5.49 7.11 -18.69
N GLY A 160 -6.64 7.69 -18.35
CA GLY A 160 -7.89 7.52 -19.10
C GLY A 160 -8.54 6.14 -18.94
N LEU A 161 -8.55 5.58 -17.73
CA LEU A 161 -9.35 4.38 -17.46
C LEU A 161 -10.85 4.69 -17.70
N PRO A 162 -11.57 3.86 -18.50
CA PRO A 162 -13.01 4.02 -18.66
C PRO A 162 -13.77 3.88 -17.35
N SER A 163 -14.77 4.73 -17.13
CA SER A 163 -15.56 4.78 -15.89
C SER A 163 -16.29 3.49 -15.55
N GLU A 164 -16.58 2.67 -16.56
CA GLU A 164 -17.25 1.38 -16.38
C GLU A 164 -16.29 0.25 -15.93
N THR A 165 -15.01 0.54 -15.80
CA THR A 165 -13.99 -0.48 -15.47
C THR A 165 -13.43 -0.24 -14.09
N GLY A 166 -13.55 -1.23 -13.21
CA GLY A 166 -12.85 -1.23 -11.93
C GLY A 166 -11.44 -1.81 -12.01
N LEU A 167 -10.65 -1.54 -10.99
CA LEU A 167 -9.31 -2.08 -10.80
C LEU A 167 -9.26 -2.90 -9.50
N VAL A 168 -8.62 -4.04 -9.56
CA VAL A 168 -8.17 -4.78 -8.38
C VAL A 168 -6.70 -4.48 -8.16
N VAL A 169 -6.39 -4.09 -6.94
CA VAL A 169 -5.02 -3.83 -6.44
C VAL A 169 -4.71 -4.90 -5.40
N GLU A 170 -4.01 -5.93 -5.81
CA GLU A 170 -3.60 -7.04 -4.96
C GLU A 170 -2.21 -6.77 -4.38
N ILE A 171 -2.13 -6.75 -3.05
CA ILE A 171 -0.90 -6.46 -2.31
C ILE A 171 -0.27 -7.77 -1.87
N SER A 172 1.03 -7.94 -2.10
CA SER A 172 1.80 -9.10 -1.65
C SER A 172 3.12 -8.68 -1.01
N VAL A 173 3.52 -9.43 0.00
CA VAL A 173 4.83 -9.33 0.64
C VAL A 173 5.44 -10.75 0.62
N PRO A 174 6.29 -11.09 -0.35
CA PRO A 174 6.74 -12.47 -0.57
C PRO A 174 7.28 -13.17 0.68
N ASN A 175 7.98 -12.44 1.56
CA ASN A 175 8.51 -12.95 2.84
C ASN A 175 7.67 -12.50 4.04
N GLY A 176 6.38 -12.19 3.84
CA GLY A 176 5.50 -11.62 4.87
C GLY A 176 5.31 -12.54 6.08
N GLU A 177 5.25 -13.85 5.89
CA GLU A 177 5.12 -14.83 6.99
C GLU A 177 6.37 -14.83 7.88
N GLU A 178 7.57 -14.87 7.29
CA GLU A 178 8.82 -14.79 8.04
C GLU A 178 8.99 -13.46 8.79
N ILE A 179 8.50 -12.37 8.19
CA ILE A 179 8.50 -11.04 8.82
C ILE A 179 7.52 -11.02 9.99
N ALA A 180 6.34 -11.62 9.85
CA ALA A 180 5.33 -11.72 10.91
C ALA A 180 5.87 -12.49 12.12
N GLU A 181 6.60 -13.58 11.90
CA GLU A 181 7.24 -14.36 12.98
C GLU A 181 8.28 -13.55 13.77
N LYS A 182 8.95 -12.60 13.11
CA LYS A 182 9.98 -11.73 13.73
C LYS A 182 9.40 -10.49 14.41
N THR A 183 8.11 -10.18 14.18
CA THR A 183 7.49 -9.00 14.79
C THR A 183 7.08 -9.29 16.23
N THR A 184 7.35 -8.33 17.12
CA THR A 184 6.89 -8.38 18.52
C THR A 184 5.44 -7.90 18.68
N ASN A 185 4.82 -7.41 17.60
CA ASN A 185 3.46 -6.90 17.61
C ASN A 185 2.44 -8.00 17.32
N SER A 186 2.09 -8.77 18.34
CA SER A 186 1.12 -9.87 18.27
C SER A 186 -0.31 -9.46 17.87
N ARG A 187 -0.59 -8.16 17.72
CA ARG A 187 -1.91 -7.65 17.30
C ARG A 187 -2.05 -7.50 15.78
N LEU A 188 -0.94 -7.61 15.05
CA LEU A 188 -0.89 -7.47 13.59
C LEU A 188 -0.52 -8.78 12.88
N GLY A 189 -0.33 -9.84 13.63
CA GLY A 189 -0.12 -11.20 13.11
C GLY A 189 -1.42 -11.89 12.76
#